data_6b8561b88e9b7d0a6530311dc489b295
#
_entry.id   6b8561b88e9b7d0a6530311dc489b295
#
_cell.length_a   1.000
_cell.length_b   1.000
_cell.length_c   1.000
_cell.angle_alpha   90.00
_cell.angle_beta   90.00
_cell.angle_gamma   90.00
#
_symmetry.space_group_name_H-M   'P 1'
#
loop_
_entity.id
_entity.type
_entity.pdbx_description
1 polymer ?
#
loop_
_entity_poly.entity_id
_entity_poly.type
_entity_poly.pdbx_seq_one_letter_code
_entity_poly.pdbx_strand_id
1 'polypeptide(L)'
;MLSGHVIRAGPLLLAAALAGVARADADSGKSPSWYERWLDPATAPFIPVPEIDVSPVGGATVGLIPVWLKTDDNDEIRQIIAPDIIHSQYFGWGARGRIFAYPSKDSQWSVVGGGKQRVEREFDAMYVKGLSRSDTWTWTFHTNFDRSGTPRFYGLGNQSPQGAETNYVDNQGHFEANLGLNITQHWQVAYLLRWGFVQIGPAVLESLPSIETRFPGLPGLDREEELHQRLLLTYDTRDSITIPRNGELMVASAGFSSSDFWGSVSYSYFGAEARVYRPLRPWLTLATHGALRYMPSTDHAPFWALSSIGGDQTVIGERQPLRAFGADRFIDRDSFAAGAELRTRVTQFNAYSTNVSLELAPFIDLGKVFGRNSENPLLHLHKGAGVGFRAVASPFIVGYLDVGFGPEGPAVFTGINYPF
;
A
#
# COMPACT_ATOMS: atom_id res chain seq x y z
N MET A 1 3.67 12.12 7.59
CA MET A 1 4.04 10.85 6.95
C MET A 1 2.85 9.95 7.08
N LEU A 2 2.23 9.65 5.96
CA LEU A 2 1.28 8.56 5.94
C LEU A 2 2.13 7.31 6.06
N SER A 3 2.06 6.59 7.18
CA SER A 3 2.53 5.22 7.26
C SER A 3 1.85 4.50 6.10
N GLY A 4 2.59 3.67 5.37
CA GLY A 4 2.10 3.01 4.16
C GLY A 4 1.00 1.98 4.39
N HIS A 5 0.06 2.26 5.26
CA HIS A 5 -1.21 1.56 5.32
C HIS A 5 -2.02 2.05 4.13
N VAL A 6 -1.79 1.38 3.04
CA VAL A 6 -2.59 1.50 1.84
C VAL A 6 -4.02 1.20 2.25
N ILE A 7 -4.81 2.27 2.27
CA ILE A 7 -6.25 2.12 2.15
C ILE A 7 -6.44 1.19 0.95
N ARG A 8 -6.79 -0.07 1.19
CA ARG A 8 -7.21 -1.01 0.14
C ARG A 8 -8.54 -0.52 -0.44
N ALA A 9 -8.48 0.67 -1.04
CA ALA A 9 -9.54 1.17 -1.87
C ALA A 9 -9.26 0.63 -3.26
N GLY A 10 -9.93 -0.44 -3.62
CA GLY A 10 -9.85 -1.05 -4.94
C GLY A 10 -10.01 -0.04 -6.10
N PRO A 11 -9.90 -0.46 -7.34
CA PRO A 11 -9.66 0.36 -8.53
C PRO A 11 -10.82 1.33 -8.83
N LEU A 12 -10.85 2.45 -8.13
CA LEU A 12 -11.85 3.52 -8.31
C LEU A 12 -11.80 4.20 -9.70
N LEU A 13 -10.81 3.88 -10.57
CA LEU A 13 -10.53 4.73 -11.72
C LEU A 13 -10.41 4.06 -13.09
N LEU A 14 -10.29 2.76 -13.18
CA LEU A 14 -10.29 2.12 -14.51
C LEU A 14 -11.65 2.32 -15.22
N ALA A 15 -12.72 2.43 -14.45
CA ALA A 15 -14.08 2.65 -14.97
C ALA A 15 -14.36 4.11 -15.37
N ALA A 16 -13.80 5.10 -14.66
CA ALA A 16 -13.93 6.49 -15.08
C ALA A 16 -13.20 6.73 -16.41
N ALA A 17 -12.10 6.02 -16.67
CA ALA A 17 -11.38 6.07 -17.93
C ALA A 17 -12.17 5.39 -19.09
N LEU A 18 -12.87 4.31 -18.82
CA LEU A 18 -13.68 3.59 -19.82
C LEU A 18 -15.00 4.30 -20.13
N ALA A 19 -15.61 4.99 -19.18
CA ALA A 19 -16.81 5.79 -19.40
C ALA A 19 -16.54 7.07 -20.19
N GLY A 20 -15.33 7.60 -20.17
CA GLY A 20 -14.93 8.81 -20.91
C GLY A 20 -14.79 8.62 -22.42
N VAL A 21 -14.59 7.40 -22.89
CA VAL A 21 -14.45 7.10 -24.34
C VAL A 21 -15.78 7.22 -25.10
N ALA A 22 -16.91 7.20 -24.42
CA ALA A 22 -18.24 7.25 -25.03
C ALA A 22 -18.75 8.67 -25.34
N ARG A 23 -17.99 9.74 -25.08
CA ARG A 23 -18.47 11.12 -25.21
C ARG A 23 -17.68 12.02 -26.17
N ALA A 24 -17.19 11.47 -27.26
CA ALA A 24 -16.58 12.29 -28.33
C ALA A 24 -17.57 12.98 -29.28
N ASP A 25 -18.90 12.73 -29.16
CA ASP A 25 -19.93 13.24 -30.06
C ASP A 25 -21.22 13.66 -29.34
N ALA A 26 -21.20 14.69 -28.53
CA ALA A 26 -22.42 15.25 -27.95
C ALA A 26 -22.59 16.73 -28.23
N ASP A 27 -22.65 17.10 -29.50
CA ASP A 27 -23.26 18.34 -29.97
C ASP A 27 -24.50 18.02 -30.82
N SER A 28 -25.46 17.34 -30.22
CA SER A 28 -26.80 17.19 -30.75
C SER A 28 -27.79 17.56 -29.65
N GLY A 29 -28.57 18.64 -29.85
CA GLY A 29 -29.54 19.20 -28.89
C GLY A 29 -30.66 18.23 -28.43
N LYS A 30 -30.30 17.01 -28.06
CA LYS A 30 -31.15 16.03 -27.40
C LYS A 30 -30.92 16.08 -25.92
N SER A 31 -31.98 16.15 -25.14
CA SER A 31 -31.90 15.99 -23.68
C SER A 31 -31.19 14.67 -23.35
N PRO A 32 -30.24 14.68 -22.41
CA PRO A 32 -29.49 13.48 -22.05
C PRO A 32 -30.41 12.34 -21.64
N SER A 33 -30.12 11.15 -22.11
CA SER A 33 -30.87 9.94 -21.79
C SER A 33 -30.79 9.64 -20.27
N TRP A 34 -31.66 8.80 -19.73
CA TRP A 34 -31.67 8.49 -18.30
C TRP A 34 -30.33 7.89 -17.85
N TYR A 35 -29.66 7.06 -18.67
CA TYR A 35 -28.37 6.45 -18.36
C TYR A 35 -27.22 7.50 -18.44
N GLU A 36 -27.29 8.48 -19.33
CA GLU A 36 -26.32 9.58 -19.39
C GLU A 36 -26.40 10.44 -18.14
N ARG A 37 -27.60 10.69 -17.60
CA ARG A 37 -27.78 11.39 -16.32
C ARG A 37 -27.27 10.57 -15.13
N TRP A 38 -27.33 9.25 -15.20
CA TRP A 38 -26.79 8.36 -14.17
C TRP A 38 -25.27 8.26 -14.20
N LEU A 39 -24.66 8.42 -15.38
CA LEU A 39 -23.22 8.37 -15.58
C LEU A 39 -22.56 9.75 -15.44
N ASP A 40 -23.31 10.83 -15.38
CA ASP A 40 -22.80 12.19 -15.14
C ASP A 40 -22.70 12.46 -13.63
N PRO A 41 -21.48 12.57 -13.05
CA PRO A 41 -21.32 12.77 -11.61
C PRO A 41 -21.93 14.07 -11.06
N ALA A 42 -22.19 15.07 -11.92
CA ALA A 42 -22.86 16.30 -11.53
C ALA A 42 -24.37 16.07 -11.30
N THR A 43 -24.96 15.04 -11.91
CA THR A 43 -26.39 14.75 -11.86
C THR A 43 -26.71 13.34 -11.37
N ALA A 44 -25.71 12.46 -11.30
CA ALA A 44 -25.87 11.09 -10.81
C ALA A 44 -26.03 11.07 -9.29
N PRO A 45 -26.91 10.23 -8.75
CA PRO A 45 -27.03 10.05 -7.30
C PRO A 45 -25.77 9.42 -6.68
N PHE A 46 -24.98 8.71 -7.47
CA PHE A 46 -23.67 8.14 -7.10
C PHE A 46 -22.88 7.75 -8.37
N ILE A 47 -21.58 7.61 -8.23
CA ILE A 47 -20.69 7.15 -9.29
C ILE A 47 -20.47 5.65 -9.12
N PRO A 48 -20.96 4.78 -10.01
CA PRO A 48 -20.69 3.34 -9.94
C PRO A 48 -19.27 3.05 -10.43
N VAL A 49 -18.43 2.49 -9.56
CA VAL A 49 -17.06 2.15 -9.89
C VAL A 49 -16.86 0.64 -9.78
N PRO A 50 -16.51 -0.07 -10.85
CA PRO A 50 -16.12 -1.47 -10.75
C PRO A 50 -14.82 -1.62 -9.97
N GLU A 51 -14.78 -2.60 -9.10
CA GLU A 51 -13.61 -3.01 -8.35
C GLU A 51 -13.02 -4.27 -8.96
N ILE A 52 -11.73 -4.24 -9.25
CA ILE A 52 -10.94 -5.40 -9.66
C ILE A 52 -9.63 -5.33 -8.88
N ASP A 53 -9.43 -6.28 -7.99
CA ASP A 53 -8.19 -6.43 -7.23
C ASP A 53 -7.59 -7.80 -7.52
N VAL A 54 -6.33 -7.81 -7.95
CA VAL A 54 -5.60 -9.02 -8.29
C VAL A 54 -4.23 -8.97 -7.65
N SER A 55 -3.85 -10.06 -7.01
CA SER A 55 -2.48 -10.24 -6.53
C SER A 55 -2.10 -11.72 -6.53
N PRO A 56 -0.79 -12.05 -6.61
CA PRO A 56 -0.33 -13.45 -6.62
C PRO A 56 -0.77 -14.26 -5.40
N VAL A 57 -0.85 -13.61 -4.23
CA VAL A 57 -1.24 -14.28 -2.96
C VAL A 57 -2.72 -14.11 -2.62
N GLY A 58 -3.34 -12.99 -3.00
CA GLY A 58 -4.75 -12.68 -2.72
C GLY A 58 -5.73 -13.26 -3.71
N GLY A 59 -5.25 -13.72 -4.88
CA GLY A 59 -6.12 -14.11 -5.99
C GLY A 59 -6.87 -12.92 -6.58
N ALA A 60 -8.01 -13.19 -7.20
CA ALA A 60 -8.87 -12.17 -7.79
C ALA A 60 -10.06 -11.83 -6.88
N THR A 61 -10.33 -10.54 -6.73
CA THR A 61 -11.54 -9.99 -6.12
C THR A 61 -12.18 -9.03 -7.11
N VAL A 62 -13.48 -9.18 -7.33
CA VAL A 62 -14.27 -8.29 -8.18
C VAL A 62 -15.42 -7.71 -7.39
N GLY A 63 -15.85 -6.50 -7.73
CA GLY A 63 -16.91 -5.85 -6.99
C GLY A 63 -17.44 -4.59 -7.67
N LEU A 64 -18.30 -3.91 -6.94
CA LEU A 64 -18.89 -2.64 -7.33
C LEU A 64 -18.85 -1.68 -6.12
N ILE A 65 -18.39 -0.47 -6.38
CA ILE A 65 -18.29 0.60 -5.40
C ILE A 65 -19.18 1.75 -5.87
N PRO A 66 -20.39 1.94 -5.33
CA PRO A 66 -21.10 3.20 -5.48
C PRO A 66 -20.41 4.29 -4.66
N VAL A 67 -20.04 5.39 -5.29
CA VAL A 67 -19.32 6.49 -4.66
C VAL A 67 -20.21 7.74 -4.60
N TRP A 68 -20.38 8.28 -3.40
CA TRP A 68 -21.01 9.57 -3.15
C TRP A 68 -19.95 10.60 -2.81
N LEU A 69 -19.97 11.73 -3.48
CA LEU A 69 -19.12 12.87 -3.19
C LEU A 69 -19.97 13.97 -2.52
N LYS A 70 -19.46 14.54 -1.42
CA LYS A 70 -20.00 15.75 -0.83
C LYS A 70 -18.98 16.86 -0.99
N THR A 71 -19.40 17.96 -1.62
CA THR A 71 -18.61 19.16 -1.83
C THR A 71 -19.06 20.30 -0.92
N ASP A 72 -18.21 21.29 -0.76
CA ASP A 72 -18.60 22.58 -0.16
C ASP A 72 -19.08 23.59 -1.23
N ASP A 73 -19.36 24.83 -0.80
CA ASP A 73 -19.84 25.92 -1.67
C ASP A 73 -18.82 26.32 -2.75
N ASN A 74 -17.58 25.86 -2.67
CA ASN A 74 -16.52 26.11 -3.67
C ASN A 74 -16.26 24.88 -4.57
N ASP A 75 -17.15 23.87 -4.56
CA ASP A 75 -17.02 22.60 -5.25
C ASP A 75 -15.78 21.77 -4.81
N GLU A 76 -15.19 22.10 -3.64
CA GLU A 76 -14.12 21.26 -3.07
C GLU A 76 -14.70 20.02 -2.39
N ILE A 77 -14.16 18.84 -2.67
CA ILE A 77 -14.59 17.59 -2.03
C ILE A 77 -14.26 17.63 -0.55
N ARG A 78 -15.29 17.50 0.29
CA ARG A 78 -15.20 17.47 1.76
C ARG A 78 -15.44 16.09 2.34
N GLN A 79 -16.16 15.22 1.64
CA GLN A 79 -16.39 13.86 2.09
C GLN A 79 -16.61 12.92 0.89
N ILE A 80 -16.07 11.70 1.02
CA ILE A 80 -16.30 10.59 0.10
C ILE A 80 -16.92 9.44 0.90
N ILE A 81 -18.05 8.92 0.46
CA ILE A 81 -18.68 7.71 1.00
C ILE A 81 -18.64 6.66 -0.11
N ALA A 82 -18.00 5.53 0.13
CA ALA A 82 -17.72 4.52 -0.89
C ALA A 82 -17.85 3.09 -0.31
N PRO A 83 -19.07 2.64 0.02
CA PRO A 83 -19.28 1.23 0.35
C PRO A 83 -19.03 0.36 -0.89
N ASP A 84 -18.77 -0.93 -0.68
CA ASP A 84 -18.68 -1.90 -1.76
C ASP A 84 -19.41 -3.21 -1.46
N ILE A 85 -19.68 -3.92 -2.54
CA ILE A 85 -20.04 -5.33 -2.52
C ILE A 85 -19.03 -6.04 -3.42
N ILE A 86 -18.37 -7.04 -2.88
CA ILE A 86 -17.24 -7.72 -3.50
C ILE A 86 -17.43 -9.23 -3.50
N HIS A 87 -16.81 -9.88 -4.46
CA HIS A 87 -16.65 -11.33 -4.49
C HIS A 87 -15.17 -11.69 -4.64
N SER A 88 -14.64 -12.41 -3.66
CA SER A 88 -13.27 -12.89 -3.65
C SER A 88 -13.21 -14.34 -4.09
N GLN A 89 -12.18 -14.67 -4.88
CA GLN A 89 -11.91 -16.03 -5.33
C GLN A 89 -11.80 -17.03 -4.16
N TYR A 90 -11.18 -16.63 -3.05
CA TYR A 90 -10.93 -17.53 -1.92
C TYR A 90 -11.96 -17.41 -0.80
N PHE A 91 -12.52 -16.22 -0.58
CA PHE A 91 -13.29 -15.94 0.63
C PHE A 91 -14.76 -15.62 0.40
N GLY A 92 -15.23 -15.74 -0.87
CA GLY A 92 -16.63 -15.55 -1.24
C GLY A 92 -17.09 -14.09 -1.21
N TRP A 93 -18.37 -13.88 -1.00
CA TRP A 93 -18.98 -12.54 -0.98
C TRP A 93 -18.57 -11.76 0.27
N GLY A 94 -18.46 -10.45 0.11
CA GLY A 94 -18.18 -9.52 1.19
C GLY A 94 -18.76 -8.14 0.92
N ALA A 95 -18.70 -7.31 1.96
CA ALA A 95 -19.06 -5.92 1.88
C ALA A 95 -18.13 -5.10 2.78
N ARG A 96 -17.84 -3.87 2.35
CA ARG A 96 -17.06 -2.89 3.12
C ARG A 96 -17.75 -1.54 3.09
N GLY A 97 -17.66 -0.80 4.19
CA GLY A 97 -18.00 0.62 4.26
C GLY A 97 -16.73 1.45 4.29
N ARG A 98 -16.70 2.54 3.52
CA ARG A 98 -15.58 3.47 3.49
C ARG A 98 -16.07 4.91 3.56
N ILE A 99 -15.50 5.68 4.47
CA ILE A 99 -15.74 7.10 4.61
C ILE A 99 -14.41 7.81 4.69
N PHE A 100 -14.22 8.82 3.84
CA PHE A 100 -13.07 9.72 3.86
C PHE A 100 -13.58 11.14 4.03
N ALA A 101 -12.97 11.91 4.89
CA ALA A 101 -13.35 13.29 5.11
C ALA A 101 -12.12 14.21 5.15
N TYR A 102 -12.30 15.38 4.59
CA TYR A 102 -11.30 16.43 4.43
C TYR A 102 -11.81 17.72 5.07
N PRO A 103 -11.79 17.82 6.41
CA PRO A 103 -12.30 19.00 7.11
C PRO A 103 -11.56 20.28 6.73
N SER A 104 -10.28 20.17 6.36
CA SER A 104 -9.46 21.26 5.84
C SER A 104 -8.39 20.71 4.87
N LYS A 105 -7.66 21.61 4.20
CA LYS A 105 -6.50 21.23 3.37
C LYS A 105 -5.35 20.63 4.17
N ASP A 106 -5.38 20.78 5.49
CA ASP A 106 -4.35 20.35 6.42
C ASP A 106 -4.76 19.16 7.30
N SER A 107 -6.02 18.72 7.23
CA SER A 107 -6.51 17.61 8.03
C SER A 107 -7.42 16.69 7.25
N GLN A 108 -7.31 15.40 7.56
CA GLN A 108 -8.18 14.36 7.01
C GLN A 108 -8.44 13.27 8.03
N TRP A 109 -9.56 12.58 7.89
CA TRP A 109 -9.79 11.31 8.57
C TRP A 109 -10.48 10.32 7.65
N SER A 110 -10.30 9.05 7.96
CA SER A 110 -10.94 7.96 7.24
C SER A 110 -11.39 6.87 8.20
N VAL A 111 -12.46 6.18 7.83
CA VAL A 111 -12.90 4.95 8.47
C VAL A 111 -13.27 3.95 7.38
N VAL A 112 -12.71 2.76 7.50
CA VAL A 112 -13.02 1.61 6.64
C VAL A 112 -13.38 0.45 7.55
N GLY A 113 -14.39 -0.31 7.21
CA GLY A 113 -14.75 -1.52 7.95
C GLY A 113 -15.53 -2.47 7.09
N GLY A 114 -15.27 -3.77 7.23
CA GLY A 114 -15.93 -4.75 6.42
C GLY A 114 -15.52 -6.19 6.68
N GLY A 115 -15.99 -7.08 5.81
CA GLY A 115 -15.59 -8.47 5.87
C GLY A 115 -16.16 -9.28 4.72
N LYS A 116 -15.65 -10.49 4.57
CA LYS A 116 -16.09 -11.48 3.58
C LYS A 116 -16.74 -12.67 4.29
N GLN A 117 -17.41 -13.53 3.56
CA GLN A 117 -18.09 -14.71 4.14
C GLN A 117 -17.15 -15.59 4.95
N ARG A 118 -15.92 -15.74 4.49
CA ARG A 118 -14.90 -16.52 5.18
C ARG A 118 -13.79 -15.59 5.67
N VAL A 119 -13.27 -15.83 6.84
CA VAL A 119 -12.04 -15.33 7.46
C VAL A 119 -11.87 -13.83 7.45
N GLU A 120 -11.83 -13.20 6.29
CA GLU A 120 -11.46 -11.80 6.09
C GLU A 120 -12.35 -10.84 6.90
N ARG A 121 -11.73 -10.04 7.73
CA ARG A 121 -12.34 -8.94 8.50
C ARG A 121 -11.36 -7.79 8.51
N GLU A 122 -11.87 -6.58 8.34
CA GLU A 122 -11.04 -5.37 8.40
C GLU A 122 -11.76 -4.24 9.13
N PHE A 123 -11.01 -3.52 9.91
CA PHE A 123 -11.38 -2.23 10.45
C PHE A 123 -10.13 -1.35 10.44
N ASP A 124 -10.25 -0.17 9.85
CA ASP A 124 -9.17 0.82 9.76
C ASP A 124 -9.75 2.20 10.03
N ALA A 125 -9.15 2.94 10.93
CA ALA A 125 -9.54 4.32 11.19
C ALA A 125 -8.29 5.18 11.39
N MET A 126 -8.22 6.29 10.68
CA MET A 126 -7.08 7.20 10.68
C MET A 126 -7.53 8.64 10.80
N TYR A 127 -6.77 9.43 11.54
CA TYR A 127 -6.85 10.89 11.60
C TYR A 127 -5.45 11.47 11.40
N VAL A 128 -5.35 12.46 10.52
CA VAL A 128 -4.11 13.21 10.26
C VAL A 128 -4.38 14.70 10.33
N LYS A 129 -3.49 15.44 10.99
CA LYS A 129 -3.43 16.90 10.97
C LYS A 129 -1.98 17.35 10.73
N GLY A 130 -1.81 18.46 10.02
CA GLY A 130 -0.49 18.98 9.65
C GLY A 130 0.05 18.41 8.34
N LEU A 131 -0.84 18.00 7.42
CA LEU A 131 -0.49 17.43 6.11
C LEU A 131 0.40 18.36 5.28
N SER A 132 0.12 19.66 5.32
CA SER A 132 0.85 20.69 4.58
C SER A 132 2.22 21.02 5.17
N ARG A 133 2.50 20.54 6.41
CA ARG A 133 3.69 20.90 7.21
C ARG A 133 3.88 22.41 7.39
N SER A 134 2.81 23.19 7.27
CA SER A 134 2.84 24.64 7.54
C SER A 134 2.91 24.93 9.03
N ASP A 135 2.34 24.05 9.84
CA ASP A 135 2.36 24.11 11.30
C ASP A 135 3.62 23.46 11.88
N THR A 136 3.99 23.83 13.09
CA THR A 136 5.12 23.23 13.81
C THR A 136 4.95 21.74 14.04
N TRP A 137 3.71 21.27 14.21
CA TRP A 137 3.41 19.90 14.59
C TRP A 137 2.50 19.20 13.58
N THR A 138 2.81 17.93 13.34
CA THR A 138 1.96 17.00 12.58
C THR A 138 1.52 15.87 13.53
N TRP A 139 0.23 15.53 13.51
CA TRP A 139 -0.35 14.46 14.32
C TRP A 139 -0.96 13.41 13.42
N THR A 140 -0.70 12.14 13.74
CA THR A 140 -1.40 11.02 13.12
C THR A 140 -1.85 10.08 14.23
N PHE A 141 -3.13 9.71 14.21
CA PHE A 141 -3.68 8.62 15.00
C PHE A 141 -4.22 7.59 14.03
N HIS A 142 -3.85 6.33 14.24
CA HIS A 142 -4.25 5.23 13.40
C HIS A 142 -4.60 4.03 14.26
N THR A 143 -5.68 3.36 13.91
CA THR A 143 -6.03 2.06 14.48
C THR A 143 -6.44 1.12 13.36
N ASN A 144 -5.95 -0.09 13.45
CA ASN A 144 -6.25 -1.15 12.49
C ASN A 144 -6.56 -2.43 13.28
N PHE A 145 -7.56 -3.17 12.80
CA PHE A 145 -7.83 -4.54 13.18
C PHE A 145 -8.10 -5.31 11.90
N ASP A 146 -7.25 -6.27 11.60
CA ASP A 146 -7.33 -7.06 10.38
C ASP A 146 -7.23 -8.54 10.67
N ARG A 147 -8.03 -9.33 9.94
CA ARG A 147 -7.92 -10.77 9.92
C ARG A 147 -7.90 -11.22 8.48
N SER A 148 -6.75 -11.68 8.00
CA SER A 148 -6.54 -12.10 6.63
C SER A 148 -6.13 -13.55 6.52
N GLY A 149 -6.70 -14.26 5.57
CA GLY A 149 -6.35 -15.64 5.23
C GLY A 149 -5.47 -15.75 3.97
N THR A 150 -5.03 -14.63 3.41
CA THR A 150 -4.18 -14.63 2.21
C THR A 150 -2.68 -14.83 2.46
N PRO A 151 -2.08 -14.49 3.63
CA PRO A 151 -0.65 -14.52 3.81
C PRO A 151 0.00 -15.86 3.49
N ARG A 152 1.23 -15.77 2.97
CA ARG A 152 2.09 -16.91 2.62
C ARG A 152 3.42 -16.82 3.35
N PHE A 153 4.01 -17.98 3.60
CA PHE A 153 5.36 -18.09 4.12
C PHE A 153 6.11 -19.24 3.44
N TYR A 154 7.36 -19.00 3.07
CA TYR A 154 8.20 -19.93 2.30
C TYR A 154 9.43 -20.40 3.07
N GLY A 155 9.55 -20.04 4.34
CA GLY A 155 10.74 -20.20 5.16
C GLY A 155 11.57 -18.90 5.20
N LEU A 156 12.53 -18.87 6.12
CA LEU A 156 13.45 -17.74 6.26
C LEU A 156 14.62 -17.87 5.27
N GLY A 157 15.12 -16.71 4.83
CA GLY A 157 16.31 -16.60 3.99
C GLY A 157 16.04 -16.27 2.53
N ASN A 158 17.07 -15.72 1.90
CA ASN A 158 17.01 -15.25 0.52
C ASN A 158 16.77 -16.36 -0.51
N GLN A 159 17.09 -17.59 -0.18
CA GLN A 159 16.95 -18.74 -1.08
C GLN A 159 15.81 -19.68 -0.65
N SER A 160 14.83 -19.17 0.11
CA SER A 160 13.65 -19.95 0.50
C SER A 160 12.94 -20.49 -0.75
N PRO A 161 12.78 -21.83 -0.87
CA PRO A 161 12.29 -22.44 -2.11
C PRO A 161 10.80 -22.17 -2.30
N GLN A 162 10.37 -21.92 -3.55
CA GLN A 162 8.94 -21.71 -3.87
C GLN A 162 8.07 -22.90 -3.42
N GLY A 163 8.56 -24.13 -3.57
CA GLY A 163 7.86 -25.33 -3.13
C GLY A 163 7.72 -25.48 -1.59
N ALA A 164 8.28 -24.56 -0.80
CA ALA A 164 8.07 -24.50 0.65
C ALA A 164 6.85 -23.65 1.04
N GLU A 165 6.04 -23.22 0.09
CA GLU A 165 4.87 -22.38 0.31
C GLU A 165 3.93 -22.98 1.38
N THR A 166 3.51 -22.12 2.30
CA THR A 166 2.50 -22.38 3.33
C THR A 166 1.50 -21.25 3.38
N ASN A 167 0.36 -21.50 3.97
CA ASN A 167 -0.66 -20.50 4.24
C ASN A 167 -0.92 -20.39 5.74
N TYR A 168 -1.33 -19.22 6.20
CA TYR A 168 -1.79 -18.99 7.56
C TYR A 168 -2.83 -17.86 7.61
N VAL A 169 -3.57 -17.80 8.70
CA VAL A 169 -4.40 -16.65 9.04
C VAL A 169 -3.58 -15.68 9.86
N ASP A 170 -3.48 -14.44 9.40
CA ASP A 170 -2.95 -13.32 10.17
C ASP A 170 -4.13 -12.58 10.83
N ASN A 171 -4.13 -12.53 12.16
CA ASN A 171 -5.11 -11.79 12.95
C ASN A 171 -4.33 -10.78 13.78
N GLN A 172 -4.40 -9.52 13.39
CA GLN A 172 -3.63 -8.44 13.99
C GLN A 172 -4.47 -7.23 14.33
N GLY A 173 -3.99 -6.45 15.27
CA GLY A 173 -4.61 -5.17 15.60
C GLY A 173 -3.61 -4.25 16.26
N HIS A 174 -3.74 -2.95 16.01
CA HIS A 174 -2.90 -1.96 16.65
C HIS A 174 -3.59 -0.61 16.84
N PHE A 175 -3.05 0.13 17.81
CA PHE A 175 -3.26 1.55 17.99
C PHE A 175 -1.93 2.27 17.84
N GLU A 176 -1.88 3.26 16.96
CA GLU A 176 -0.69 4.01 16.64
C GLU A 176 -0.91 5.50 16.83
N ALA A 177 0.05 6.16 17.46
CA ALA A 177 0.15 7.60 17.55
C ALA A 177 1.50 8.05 16.99
N ASN A 178 1.49 9.00 16.08
CA ASN A 178 2.71 9.58 15.50
C ASN A 178 2.68 11.10 15.68
N LEU A 179 3.72 11.64 16.29
CA LEU A 179 3.92 13.06 16.51
C LEU A 179 5.15 13.52 15.73
N GLY A 180 4.95 14.40 14.75
CA GLY A 180 6.02 14.99 13.93
C GLY A 180 6.27 16.44 14.28
N LEU A 181 7.53 16.78 14.50
CA LEU A 181 8.02 18.15 14.62
C LEU A 181 8.58 18.60 13.27
N ASN A 182 7.95 19.59 12.66
CA ASN A 182 8.38 20.20 11.40
C ASN A 182 9.47 21.24 11.68
N ILE A 183 10.73 20.87 11.49
CA ILE A 183 11.89 21.76 11.68
C ILE A 183 11.89 22.84 10.58
N THR A 184 11.57 22.41 9.36
CA THR A 184 11.35 23.27 8.20
C THR A 184 10.23 22.66 7.35
N GLN A 185 9.85 23.30 6.23
CA GLN A 185 8.90 22.72 5.28
C GLN A 185 9.37 21.37 4.69
N HIS A 186 10.68 21.12 4.69
CA HIS A 186 11.28 19.92 4.12
C HIS A 186 11.74 18.91 5.15
N TRP A 187 12.12 19.37 6.35
CA TRP A 187 12.66 18.51 7.41
C TRP A 187 11.65 18.28 8.53
N GLN A 188 11.45 17.03 8.87
CA GLN A 188 10.61 16.60 9.99
C GLN A 188 11.33 15.53 10.81
N VAL A 189 11.26 15.65 12.12
CA VAL A 189 11.54 14.57 13.07
C VAL A 189 10.22 14.09 13.63
N ALA A 190 9.97 12.78 13.62
CA ALA A 190 8.74 12.24 14.14
C ALA A 190 9.01 11.06 15.07
N TYR A 191 8.17 10.94 16.10
CA TYR A 191 8.15 9.81 17.01
C TYR A 191 6.82 9.08 16.89
N LEU A 192 6.90 7.78 16.67
CA LEU A 192 5.78 6.88 16.54
C LEU A 192 5.77 5.90 17.70
N LEU A 193 4.62 5.77 18.33
CA LEU A 193 4.30 4.75 19.33
C LEU A 193 3.15 3.90 18.82
N ARG A 194 3.36 2.58 18.73
CA ARG A 194 2.34 1.61 18.30
C ARG A 194 2.24 0.49 19.33
N TRP A 195 1.08 0.34 19.92
CA TRP A 195 0.73 -0.86 20.68
C TRP A 195 -0.12 -1.77 19.83
N GLY A 196 0.19 -3.05 19.81
CA GLY A 196 -0.55 -4.00 19.00
C GLY A 196 -0.34 -5.45 19.39
N PHE A 197 -1.04 -6.31 18.69
CA PHE A 197 -0.90 -7.76 18.77
C PHE A 197 -0.93 -8.38 17.39
N VAL A 198 -0.28 -9.53 17.27
CA VAL A 198 -0.34 -10.43 16.12
C VAL A 198 -0.60 -11.84 16.63
N GLN A 199 -1.53 -12.54 15.99
CA GLN A 199 -1.86 -13.94 16.28
C GLN A 199 -1.96 -14.71 14.97
N ILE A 200 -1.14 -15.72 14.83
CA ILE A 200 -1.12 -16.60 13.66
C ILE A 200 -2.11 -17.74 13.89
N GLY A 201 -2.95 -17.98 12.89
CA GLY A 201 -3.90 -19.09 12.89
C GLY A 201 -3.61 -20.10 11.77
N PRO A 202 -4.27 -21.27 11.80
CA PRO A 202 -4.07 -22.32 10.83
C PRO A 202 -4.42 -21.88 9.40
N ALA A 203 -3.89 -22.63 8.41
CA ALA A 203 -4.21 -22.44 7.01
C ALA A 203 -5.72 -22.53 6.73
N VAL A 204 -6.20 -21.70 5.82
CA VAL A 204 -7.59 -21.68 5.36
C VAL A 204 -7.73 -21.97 3.86
N LEU A 205 -6.62 -22.05 3.16
CA LEU A 205 -6.54 -22.48 1.76
C LEU A 205 -6.17 -23.96 1.71
N GLU A 206 -7.12 -24.77 1.32
CA GLU A 206 -7.02 -26.24 1.32
C GLU A 206 -5.86 -26.79 0.47
N SER A 207 -5.42 -26.02 -0.52
CA SER A 207 -4.31 -26.41 -1.42
C SER A 207 -2.91 -26.24 -0.80
N LEU A 208 -2.80 -25.62 0.36
CA LEU A 208 -1.51 -25.29 0.98
C LEU A 208 -1.44 -25.82 2.42
N PRO A 209 -0.28 -26.35 2.85
CA PRO A 209 -0.08 -26.74 4.22
C PRO A 209 -0.09 -25.51 5.15
N SER A 210 -0.45 -25.74 6.41
CA SER A 210 -0.36 -24.72 7.45
C SER A 210 1.10 -24.42 7.81
N ILE A 211 1.40 -23.14 8.10
CA ILE A 211 2.72 -22.69 8.51
C ILE A 211 3.24 -23.46 9.74
N GLU A 212 2.41 -23.68 10.73
CA GLU A 212 2.75 -24.40 11.97
C GLU A 212 3.11 -25.88 11.72
N THR A 213 2.51 -26.49 10.69
CA THR A 213 2.79 -27.89 10.34
C THR A 213 4.15 -28.02 9.64
N ARG A 214 4.49 -27.06 8.78
CA ARG A 214 5.72 -27.11 7.98
C ARG A 214 6.92 -26.51 8.69
N PHE A 215 6.70 -25.52 9.54
CA PHE A 215 7.73 -24.77 10.27
C PHE A 215 7.43 -24.76 11.77
N PRO A 216 7.35 -25.95 12.43
CA PRO A 216 7.10 -26.00 13.86
C PRO A 216 8.25 -25.33 14.63
N GLY A 217 7.92 -24.50 15.59
CA GLY A 217 8.92 -23.76 16.38
C GLY A 217 9.43 -22.47 15.71
N LEU A 218 8.82 -22.03 14.61
CA LEU A 218 9.06 -20.69 14.07
C LEU A 218 8.62 -19.63 15.09
N PRO A 219 9.46 -18.68 15.50
CA PRO A 219 9.08 -17.62 16.44
C PRO A 219 7.92 -16.78 15.92
N GLY A 220 6.92 -16.50 16.76
CA GLY A 220 5.77 -15.66 16.43
C GLY A 220 4.57 -16.41 15.86
N LEU A 221 4.48 -17.73 16.02
CA LEU A 221 3.28 -18.51 15.70
C LEU A 221 2.18 -18.34 16.74
N ASP A 222 2.55 -18.15 18.00
CA ASP A 222 1.62 -17.84 19.07
C ASP A 222 1.17 -16.37 19.02
N ARG A 223 0.19 -16.02 19.87
CA ARG A 223 -0.21 -14.63 20.05
C ARG A 223 0.92 -13.85 20.73
N GLU A 224 1.40 -12.84 20.03
CA GLU A 224 2.41 -11.91 20.52
C GLU A 224 1.80 -10.51 20.67
N GLU A 225 2.29 -9.78 21.67
CA GLU A 225 1.94 -8.37 21.88
C GLU A 225 3.21 -7.51 21.85
N GLU A 226 3.10 -6.31 21.29
CA GLU A 226 4.23 -5.39 21.21
C GLU A 226 3.86 -3.96 21.55
N LEU A 227 4.83 -3.24 22.12
CA LEU A 227 4.87 -1.79 22.15
C LEU A 227 6.04 -1.32 21.29
N HIS A 228 5.73 -1.07 20.01
CA HIS A 228 6.72 -0.64 19.04
C HIS A 228 6.94 0.86 19.09
N GLN A 229 8.20 1.27 19.16
CA GLN A 229 8.64 2.64 19.17
C GLN A 229 9.53 2.92 17.97
N ARG A 230 9.31 4.04 17.29
CA ARG A 230 10.10 4.41 16.11
C ARG A 230 10.38 5.91 16.06
N LEU A 231 11.62 6.25 15.88
CA LEU A 231 12.07 7.61 15.54
C LEU A 231 12.28 7.70 14.03
N LEU A 232 11.80 8.78 13.42
CA LEU A 232 11.93 9.01 11.98
C LEU A 232 12.51 10.40 11.74
N LEU A 233 13.47 10.47 10.82
CA LEU A 233 13.95 11.71 10.23
C LEU A 233 13.59 11.72 8.76
N THR A 234 12.85 12.73 8.33
CA THR A 234 12.36 12.85 6.95
C THR A 234 12.84 14.13 6.32
N TYR A 235 13.33 13.99 5.09
CA TYR A 235 13.53 15.08 4.15
C TYR A 235 12.64 14.88 2.95
N ASP A 236 11.77 15.86 2.63
CA ASP A 236 10.77 15.74 1.57
C ASP A 236 10.68 17.06 0.78
N THR A 237 11.05 17.00 -0.49
CA THR A 237 10.99 18.09 -1.45
C THR A 237 10.10 17.79 -2.65
N ARG A 238 9.28 16.73 -2.56
CA ARG A 238 8.38 16.35 -3.63
C ARG A 238 7.38 17.46 -3.94
N ASP A 239 7.12 17.66 -5.22
CA ASP A 239 6.09 18.59 -5.72
C ASP A 239 4.67 18.12 -5.39
N SER A 240 4.47 16.82 -5.18
CA SER A 240 3.22 16.21 -4.73
C SER A 240 3.50 14.98 -3.88
N ILE A 241 2.69 14.77 -2.84
CA ILE A 241 2.75 13.57 -2.01
C ILE A 241 2.18 12.36 -2.77
N THR A 242 1.08 12.58 -3.49
CA THR A 242 0.32 11.50 -4.18
C THR A 242 0.82 11.24 -5.59
N ILE A 243 1.14 12.30 -6.36
CA ILE A 243 1.53 12.22 -7.78
C ILE A 243 2.87 12.93 -7.99
N PRO A 244 3.96 12.44 -7.37
CA PRO A 244 5.26 13.09 -7.45
C PRO A 244 5.86 12.97 -8.87
N ARG A 245 6.29 14.09 -9.41
CA ARG A 245 6.99 14.18 -10.68
C ARG A 245 8.40 14.75 -10.54
N ASN A 246 8.61 15.54 -9.49
CA ASN A 246 9.90 16.15 -9.19
C ASN A 246 10.15 16.18 -7.68
N GLY A 247 11.41 16.17 -7.30
CA GLY A 247 11.85 16.22 -5.91
C GLY A 247 12.25 14.84 -5.37
N GLU A 248 12.41 14.77 -4.08
CA GLU A 248 12.90 13.58 -3.39
C GLU A 248 12.27 13.44 -2.01
N LEU A 249 12.15 12.19 -1.58
CA LEU A 249 11.81 11.80 -0.22
C LEU A 249 12.94 10.93 0.31
N MET A 250 13.54 11.34 1.43
CA MET A 250 14.53 10.54 2.16
C MET A 250 14.03 10.33 3.58
N VAL A 251 14.08 9.10 4.06
CA VAL A 251 13.66 8.73 5.41
C VAL A 251 14.75 7.89 6.06
N ALA A 252 15.20 8.32 7.22
CA ALA A 252 15.96 7.49 8.14
C ALA A 252 15.08 7.13 9.33
N SER A 253 15.16 5.90 9.80
CA SER A 253 14.37 5.41 10.93
C SER A 253 15.20 4.56 11.86
N ALA A 254 14.85 4.61 13.15
CA ALA A 254 15.32 3.69 14.17
C ALA A 254 14.11 3.22 14.96
N GLY A 255 13.92 1.91 15.04
CA GLY A 255 12.76 1.33 15.71
C GLY A 255 13.16 0.19 16.63
N PHE A 256 12.37 -0.01 17.68
CA PHE A 256 12.53 -1.14 18.57
C PHE A 256 11.22 -1.51 19.27
N SER A 257 11.14 -2.77 19.66
CA SER A 257 10.21 -3.32 20.65
C SER A 257 10.99 -4.06 21.71
N SER A 258 10.54 -4.03 22.96
CA SER A 258 11.20 -4.70 24.06
C SER A 258 10.18 -5.28 25.03
N SER A 259 10.31 -6.55 25.33
CA SER A 259 9.52 -7.26 26.34
C SER A 259 9.75 -6.73 27.77
N ASP A 260 10.87 -6.06 28.02
CA ASP A 260 11.15 -5.40 29.29
C ASP A 260 10.24 -4.19 29.56
N PHE A 261 9.69 -3.58 28.48
CA PHE A 261 8.75 -2.46 28.62
C PHE A 261 7.31 -2.95 28.57
N TRP A 262 6.97 -3.72 27.54
CA TRP A 262 5.62 -4.22 27.31
C TRP A 262 5.61 -5.27 26.20
N GLY A 263 4.81 -6.33 26.42
CA GLY A 263 4.58 -7.37 25.40
C GLY A 263 5.55 -8.54 25.53
N SER A 264 5.68 -9.29 24.47
CA SER A 264 6.40 -10.57 24.44
C SER A 264 7.57 -10.59 23.47
N VAL A 265 7.74 -9.53 22.65
CA VAL A 265 8.75 -9.49 21.57
C VAL A 265 9.86 -8.50 21.86
N SER A 266 11.08 -8.82 21.40
CA SER A 266 12.23 -7.94 21.51
C SER A 266 13.03 -7.94 20.22
N TYR A 267 13.16 -6.78 19.59
CA TYR A 267 13.99 -6.55 18.41
C TYR A 267 14.30 -5.06 18.23
N SER A 268 15.30 -4.75 17.42
CA SER A 268 15.58 -3.39 16.99
C SER A 268 16.04 -3.34 15.55
N TYR A 269 15.83 -2.20 14.90
CA TYR A 269 16.28 -1.99 13.54
C TYR A 269 16.63 -0.54 13.24
N PHE A 270 17.46 -0.36 12.21
CA PHE A 270 17.68 0.89 11.50
C PHE A 270 17.18 0.73 10.07
N GLY A 271 16.48 1.74 9.58
CA GLY A 271 15.98 1.79 8.20
C GLY A 271 16.45 3.05 7.50
N ALA A 272 16.71 2.94 6.21
CA ALA A 272 16.95 4.07 5.32
C ALA A 272 16.19 3.84 4.03
N GLU A 273 15.48 4.86 3.54
CA GLU A 273 14.74 4.82 2.29
C GLU A 273 14.94 6.13 1.53
N ALA A 274 15.12 6.04 0.22
CA ALA A 274 15.19 7.19 -0.68
C ALA A 274 14.31 6.95 -1.90
N ARG A 275 13.52 7.96 -2.25
CA ARG A 275 12.73 8.02 -3.49
C ARG A 275 13.11 9.30 -4.22
N VAL A 276 13.41 9.21 -5.50
CA VAL A 276 13.86 10.33 -6.31
C VAL A 276 13.03 10.41 -7.58
N TYR A 277 12.48 11.57 -7.86
CA TYR A 277 11.64 11.84 -9.02
C TYR A 277 12.29 12.93 -9.86
N ARG A 278 12.48 12.65 -11.16
CA ARG A 278 13.11 13.58 -12.10
C ARG A 278 12.30 13.66 -13.39
N PRO A 279 11.74 14.82 -13.73
CA PRO A 279 11.08 15.03 -15.02
C PRO A 279 12.14 15.07 -16.13
N LEU A 280 12.15 14.03 -16.96
CA LEU A 280 13.04 13.95 -18.12
C LEU A 280 12.47 14.72 -19.32
N ARG A 281 11.12 14.75 -19.40
CA ARG A 281 10.32 15.51 -20.37
C ARG A 281 8.99 15.91 -19.71
N PRO A 282 8.21 16.84 -20.25
CA PRO A 282 6.91 17.20 -19.69
C PRO A 282 5.92 16.03 -19.57
N TRP A 283 6.15 14.97 -20.34
CA TRP A 283 5.33 13.75 -20.38
C TRP A 283 6.05 12.50 -19.81
N LEU A 284 7.31 12.62 -19.37
CA LEU A 284 8.15 11.51 -18.94
C LEU A 284 8.84 11.83 -17.61
N THR A 285 8.57 11.03 -16.58
CA THR A 285 9.21 11.11 -15.27
C THR A 285 9.97 9.83 -14.99
N LEU A 286 11.23 9.94 -14.59
CA LEU A 286 11.99 8.86 -13.98
C LEU A 286 11.70 8.87 -12.46
N ALA A 287 11.19 7.79 -11.95
CA ALA A 287 11.04 7.54 -10.53
C ALA A 287 11.98 6.41 -10.11
N THR A 288 12.75 6.63 -9.05
CA THR A 288 13.67 5.64 -8.48
C THR A 288 13.45 5.50 -6.99
N HIS A 289 13.73 4.33 -6.46
CA HIS A 289 13.55 3.99 -5.06
C HIS A 289 14.70 3.08 -4.61
N GLY A 290 15.12 3.25 -3.37
CA GLY A 290 16.08 2.38 -2.71
C GLY A 290 15.81 2.35 -1.22
N ALA A 291 15.92 1.18 -0.61
CA ALA A 291 15.69 0.98 0.81
C ALA A 291 16.63 -0.07 1.40
N LEU A 292 17.00 0.14 2.64
CA LEU A 292 17.79 -0.76 3.48
C LEU A 292 17.13 -0.87 4.84
N ARG A 293 17.04 -2.09 5.37
CA ARG A 293 16.70 -2.35 6.76
C ARG A 293 17.76 -3.25 7.38
N TYR A 294 18.31 -2.84 8.51
CA TYR A 294 19.32 -3.55 9.26
C TYR A 294 18.82 -3.76 10.70
N MET A 295 18.82 -5.00 11.16
CA MET A 295 18.35 -5.38 12.49
C MET A 295 19.51 -5.83 13.38
N PRO A 296 20.07 -4.97 14.23
CA PRO A 296 21.18 -5.32 15.13
C PRO A 296 20.78 -6.38 16.16
N SER A 297 19.54 -6.40 16.62
CA SER A 297 18.99 -7.41 17.52
C SER A 297 17.71 -8.02 16.98
N THR A 298 17.64 -9.35 17.07
CA THR A 298 16.48 -10.20 16.70
C THR A 298 16.25 -11.30 17.74
N ASP A 299 16.66 -11.09 19.00
CA ASP A 299 16.73 -12.15 20.01
C ASP A 299 15.38 -12.82 20.30
N HIS A 300 14.28 -12.04 20.26
CA HIS A 300 12.90 -12.51 20.36
C HIS A 300 12.05 -11.88 19.26
N ALA A 301 12.60 -11.78 18.05
CA ALA A 301 11.88 -11.25 16.91
C ALA A 301 11.00 -12.36 16.30
N PRO A 302 9.68 -12.17 16.24
CA PRO A 302 8.83 -13.07 15.49
C PRO A 302 9.07 -12.92 13.98
N PHE A 303 8.76 -13.95 13.19
CA PHE A 303 9.02 -13.97 11.75
C PHE A 303 8.37 -12.79 11.01
N TRP A 304 7.20 -12.34 11.46
CA TRP A 304 6.46 -11.23 10.87
C TRP A 304 7.05 -9.84 11.17
N ALA A 305 7.95 -9.73 12.18
CA ALA A 305 8.68 -8.51 12.48
C ALA A 305 10.02 -8.39 11.73
N LEU A 306 10.46 -9.46 11.08
CA LEU A 306 11.69 -9.48 10.29
C LEU A 306 11.55 -8.62 9.01
N SER A 307 12.65 -8.40 8.33
CA SER A 307 12.65 -7.68 7.06
C SER A 307 12.06 -8.54 5.95
N SER A 308 11.20 -7.96 5.12
CA SER A 308 10.59 -8.66 4.00
C SER A 308 10.69 -7.88 2.69
N ILE A 309 10.77 -8.62 1.58
CA ILE A 309 10.67 -8.10 0.21
C ILE A 309 9.71 -8.95 -0.61
N GLY A 310 9.03 -8.31 -1.55
CA GLY A 310 8.02 -8.92 -2.42
C GLY A 310 6.73 -8.10 -2.44
N GLY A 311 5.91 -8.35 -3.46
CA GLY A 311 4.69 -7.56 -3.68
C GLY A 311 4.97 -6.24 -4.39
N ASP A 312 3.98 -5.38 -4.38
CA ASP A 312 3.93 -4.14 -5.13
C ASP A 312 3.93 -2.88 -4.26
N GLN A 313 3.97 -3.04 -2.94
CA GLN A 313 3.80 -1.93 -2.01
C GLN A 313 5.01 -1.72 -1.11
N THR A 314 5.27 -0.47 -0.83
CA THR A 314 6.27 -0.04 0.14
C THR A 314 5.62 0.32 1.47
N VAL A 315 6.13 -0.24 2.57
CA VAL A 315 5.90 0.24 3.93
C VAL A 315 7.23 0.77 4.46
N ILE A 316 7.31 2.08 4.70
CA ILE A 316 8.55 2.75 5.11
C ILE A 316 9.12 2.08 6.37
N GLY A 317 10.36 1.60 6.24
CA GLY A 317 11.08 0.93 7.33
C GLY A 317 10.64 -0.51 7.63
N GLU A 318 9.74 -1.09 6.83
CA GLU A 318 9.21 -2.44 7.04
C GLU A 318 9.29 -3.27 5.76
N ARG A 319 8.34 -3.16 4.86
CA ARG A 319 8.20 -3.96 3.64
C ARG A 319 8.67 -3.19 2.41
N GLN A 320 9.31 -3.89 1.48
CA GLN A 320 9.80 -3.29 0.24
C GLN A 320 9.29 -4.04 -0.99
N PRO A 321 8.94 -3.33 -2.08
CA PRO A 321 8.38 -3.94 -3.26
C PRO A 321 9.42 -4.72 -4.06
N LEU A 322 8.96 -5.80 -4.67
CA LEU A 322 9.67 -6.57 -5.68
C LEU A 322 8.61 -7.21 -6.59
N ARG A 323 8.14 -6.45 -7.57
CA ARG A 323 6.90 -6.67 -8.33
C ARG A 323 6.93 -7.87 -9.31
N ALA A 324 7.89 -8.73 -9.19
CA ALA A 324 7.95 -10.02 -9.88
C ALA A 324 7.67 -11.21 -8.93
N PHE A 325 7.32 -10.93 -7.67
CA PHE A 325 7.11 -11.93 -6.62
C PHE A 325 5.90 -11.56 -5.76
N GLY A 326 5.27 -12.56 -5.16
CA GLY A 326 4.18 -12.33 -4.21
C GLY A 326 4.61 -11.50 -3.00
N ALA A 327 3.64 -10.96 -2.28
CA ALA A 327 3.91 -10.20 -1.05
C ALA A 327 4.68 -11.07 -0.04
N ASP A 328 5.68 -10.47 0.62
CA ASP A 328 6.52 -11.11 1.63
C ASP A 328 7.18 -12.42 1.17
N ARG A 329 7.52 -12.51 -0.12
CA ARG A 329 8.09 -13.74 -0.70
C ARG A 329 9.41 -14.15 -0.07
N PHE A 330 10.23 -13.18 0.33
CA PHE A 330 11.50 -13.43 1.00
C PHE A 330 11.54 -12.67 2.32
N ILE A 331 11.83 -13.39 3.39
CA ILE A 331 11.89 -12.88 4.75
C ILE A 331 13.20 -13.31 5.38
N ASP A 332 13.94 -12.37 5.97
CA ASP A 332 15.11 -12.61 6.79
C ASP A 332 15.36 -11.40 7.70
N ARG A 333 16.42 -11.44 8.45
CA ARG A 333 16.82 -10.41 9.39
C ARG A 333 16.93 -9.02 8.75
N ASP A 334 17.72 -8.88 7.70
CA ASP A 334 18.04 -7.64 7.03
C ASP A 334 17.52 -7.65 5.59
N SER A 335 17.28 -6.48 5.00
CA SER A 335 16.86 -6.39 3.61
C SER A 335 17.46 -5.19 2.88
N PHE A 336 17.62 -5.37 1.57
CA PHE A 336 17.91 -4.31 0.61
C PHE A 336 16.94 -4.44 -0.57
N ALA A 337 16.39 -3.32 -1.02
CA ALA A 337 15.58 -3.27 -2.22
C ALA A 337 15.87 -1.98 -3.00
N ALA A 338 15.78 -2.06 -4.32
CA ALA A 338 15.84 -0.89 -5.18
C ALA A 338 14.99 -1.11 -6.43
N GLY A 339 14.44 -0.03 -6.98
CA GLY A 339 13.64 -0.07 -8.18
C GLY A 339 13.71 1.22 -8.96
N ALA A 340 13.33 1.13 -10.23
CA ALA A 340 13.19 2.28 -11.11
C ALA A 340 12.02 2.08 -12.06
N GLU A 341 11.28 3.14 -12.34
CA GLU A 341 10.22 3.14 -13.34
C GLU A 341 10.21 4.42 -14.17
N LEU A 342 9.85 4.28 -15.44
CA LEU A 342 9.69 5.40 -16.37
C LEU A 342 8.20 5.69 -16.55
N ARG A 343 7.66 6.66 -15.82
CA ARG A 343 6.26 7.10 -15.89
C ARG A 343 6.05 7.94 -17.13
N THR A 344 5.46 7.34 -18.15
CA THR A 344 5.23 7.95 -19.45
C THR A 344 3.76 8.28 -19.61
N ARG A 345 3.39 9.57 -19.61
CA ARG A 345 2.03 9.99 -19.92
C ARG A 345 1.74 9.81 -21.40
N VAL A 346 0.84 8.86 -21.71
CA VAL A 346 0.47 8.50 -23.08
C VAL A 346 -0.64 9.42 -23.60
N THR A 347 -1.64 9.71 -22.78
CA THR A 347 -2.75 10.58 -23.14
C THR A 347 -3.31 11.28 -21.90
N GLN A 348 -4.07 12.32 -22.13
CA GLN A 348 -4.73 13.11 -21.10
C GLN A 348 -6.08 13.58 -21.61
N PHE A 349 -7.11 13.48 -20.80
CA PHE A 349 -8.46 13.93 -21.13
C PHE A 349 -9.19 14.39 -19.86
N ASN A 350 -10.25 15.16 -20.04
CA ASN A 350 -11.11 15.53 -18.94
C ASN A 350 -12.29 14.57 -18.86
N ALA A 351 -12.48 13.95 -17.71
CA ALA A 351 -13.63 13.17 -17.38
C ALA A 351 -14.33 13.82 -16.18
N TYR A 352 -15.58 14.24 -16.34
CA TYR A 352 -16.40 14.79 -15.27
C TYR A 352 -15.70 15.92 -14.45
N SER A 353 -15.19 16.92 -15.11
CA SER A 353 -14.42 18.02 -14.51
C SER A 353 -13.08 17.62 -13.86
N THR A 354 -12.72 16.34 -13.91
CA THR A 354 -11.44 15.82 -13.42
C THR A 354 -10.48 15.59 -14.59
N ASN A 355 -9.25 16.07 -14.43
CA ASN A 355 -8.19 15.77 -15.39
C ASN A 355 -7.66 14.35 -15.16
N VAL A 356 -7.82 13.49 -16.16
CA VAL A 356 -7.33 12.10 -16.12
C VAL A 356 -6.20 11.93 -17.11
N SER A 357 -5.08 11.39 -16.63
CA SER A 357 -3.94 11.00 -17.47
C SER A 357 -3.80 9.47 -17.46
N LEU A 358 -3.56 8.88 -18.63
CA LEU A 358 -3.13 7.50 -18.73
C LEU A 358 -1.61 7.43 -18.88
N GLU A 359 -0.97 6.61 -18.05
CA GLU A 359 0.47 6.44 -18.05
C GLU A 359 0.84 4.98 -18.31
N LEU A 360 1.95 4.79 -19.02
CA LEU A 360 2.68 3.54 -19.17
C LEU A 360 3.98 3.65 -18.37
N ALA A 361 4.26 2.67 -17.53
CA ALA A 361 5.38 2.70 -16.60
C ALA A 361 6.19 1.39 -16.65
N PRO A 362 7.08 1.18 -17.66
CA PRO A 362 8.05 0.10 -17.58
C PRO A 362 8.92 0.26 -16.34
N PHE A 363 9.21 -0.85 -15.66
CA PHE A 363 9.96 -0.87 -14.41
C PHE A 363 10.94 -2.02 -14.31
N ILE A 364 11.92 -1.83 -13.44
CA ILE A 364 12.84 -2.86 -12.96
C ILE A 364 12.92 -2.76 -11.44
N ASP A 365 12.88 -3.91 -10.78
CA ASP A 365 13.06 -4.03 -9.33
C ASP A 365 14.14 -5.06 -9.04
N LEU A 366 14.88 -4.84 -7.95
CA LEU A 366 15.85 -5.76 -7.43
C LEU A 366 15.86 -5.74 -5.90
N GLY A 367 16.16 -6.85 -5.27
CA GLY A 367 16.17 -6.92 -3.82
C GLY A 367 16.81 -8.20 -3.30
N LYS A 368 17.10 -8.19 -2.01
CA LYS A 368 17.67 -9.31 -1.26
C LYS A 368 17.31 -9.18 0.20
N VAL A 369 17.06 -10.31 0.85
CA VAL A 369 17.11 -10.43 2.30
C VAL A 369 18.37 -11.16 2.72
N PHE A 370 18.89 -10.93 3.93
CA PHE A 370 20.13 -11.55 4.39
C PHE A 370 20.25 -11.62 5.91
N GLY A 371 20.87 -12.67 6.41
CA GLY A 371 21.21 -12.86 7.83
C GLY A 371 22.64 -12.42 8.16
N ARG A 372 23.03 -12.58 9.44
CA ARG A 372 24.35 -12.13 9.96
C ARG A 372 25.58 -12.71 9.26
N ASN A 373 25.47 -13.93 8.75
CA ASN A 373 26.57 -14.66 8.14
C ASN A 373 26.48 -14.63 6.60
N SER A 374 25.77 -13.65 6.05
CA SER A 374 25.57 -13.62 4.63
C SER A 374 26.84 -13.18 3.90
N GLU A 375 27.06 -13.85 2.79
CA GLU A 375 28.03 -13.48 1.77
C GLU A 375 27.76 -12.06 1.24
N ASN A 376 28.64 -11.57 0.39
CA ASN A 376 28.56 -10.27 -0.26
C ASN A 376 27.09 -9.84 -0.53
N PRO A 377 26.65 -8.68 -0.05
CA PRO A 377 25.27 -8.21 -0.19
C PRO A 377 24.80 -8.03 -1.63
N LEU A 378 25.72 -7.96 -2.60
CA LEU A 378 25.40 -7.84 -4.02
C LEU A 378 25.29 -9.20 -4.76
N LEU A 379 25.57 -10.32 -4.08
CA LEU A 379 25.38 -11.65 -4.64
C LEU A 379 23.95 -12.15 -4.41
N HIS A 380 23.43 -12.92 -5.36
CA HIS A 380 22.10 -13.55 -5.30
C HIS A 380 20.95 -12.56 -5.16
N LEU A 381 21.04 -11.39 -5.83
CA LEU A 381 19.94 -10.45 -5.93
C LEU A 381 18.77 -11.05 -6.72
N HIS A 382 17.57 -11.01 -6.14
CA HIS A 382 16.33 -11.23 -6.89
C HIS A 382 16.07 -10.04 -7.80
N LYS A 383 15.61 -10.31 -9.00
CA LYS A 383 15.37 -9.29 -10.03
C LYS A 383 14.01 -9.52 -10.66
N GLY A 384 13.34 -8.44 -10.95
CA GLY A 384 12.10 -8.42 -11.70
C GLY A 384 12.09 -7.26 -12.69
N ALA A 385 11.39 -7.44 -13.78
CA ALA A 385 11.10 -6.38 -14.73
C ALA A 385 9.65 -6.48 -15.17
N GLY A 386 9.05 -5.37 -15.56
CA GLY A 386 7.65 -5.40 -15.93
C GLY A 386 7.16 -4.09 -16.52
N VAL A 387 5.86 -4.00 -16.65
CA VAL A 387 5.19 -2.81 -17.14
C VAL A 387 3.97 -2.51 -16.27
N GLY A 388 3.82 -1.26 -15.92
CA GLY A 388 2.68 -0.73 -15.20
C GLY A 388 1.81 0.15 -16.08
N PHE A 389 0.49 0.04 -15.90
CA PHE A 389 -0.50 0.93 -16.46
C PHE A 389 -1.07 1.76 -15.32
N ARG A 390 -1.19 3.07 -15.52
CA ARG A 390 -1.68 4.01 -14.51
C ARG A 390 -2.85 4.80 -15.07
N ALA A 391 -3.87 4.98 -14.26
CA ALA A 391 -4.91 5.99 -14.47
C ALA A 391 -4.80 7.02 -13.35
N VAL A 392 -4.36 8.21 -13.70
CA VAL A 392 -4.04 9.29 -12.76
C VAL A 392 -5.14 10.33 -12.84
N ALA A 393 -5.99 10.41 -11.83
CA ALA A 393 -6.97 11.48 -11.67
C ALA A 393 -6.43 12.51 -10.69
N SER A 394 -5.94 13.60 -11.25
CA SER A 394 -5.34 14.69 -10.48
C SER A 394 -6.39 15.43 -9.63
N PRO A 395 -6.05 15.82 -8.38
CA PRO A 395 -4.73 15.70 -7.74
C PRO A 395 -4.59 14.49 -6.79
N PHE A 396 -5.57 13.60 -6.67
CA PHE A 396 -5.66 12.74 -5.49
C PHE A 396 -5.52 11.24 -5.72
N ILE A 397 -5.77 10.73 -6.92
CA ILE A 397 -5.94 9.29 -7.10
C ILE A 397 -5.11 8.77 -8.27
N VAL A 398 -4.39 7.67 -8.02
CA VAL A 398 -3.66 6.90 -9.03
C VAL A 398 -4.12 5.46 -8.93
N GLY A 399 -4.88 4.98 -9.90
CA GLY A 399 -5.16 3.55 -10.05
C GLY A 399 -4.05 2.89 -10.88
N TYR A 400 -3.65 1.67 -10.53
CA TYR A 400 -2.61 0.97 -11.28
C TYR A 400 -2.93 -0.50 -11.54
N LEU A 401 -2.31 -1.00 -12.61
CA LEU A 401 -2.16 -2.41 -12.96
C LEU A 401 -0.68 -2.63 -13.29
N ASP A 402 0.02 -3.43 -12.49
CA ASP A 402 1.40 -3.83 -12.73
C ASP A 402 1.48 -5.30 -13.15
N VAL A 403 2.25 -5.57 -14.19
CA VAL A 403 2.58 -6.92 -14.63
C VAL A 403 4.09 -7.08 -14.56
N GLY A 404 4.56 -7.83 -13.57
CA GLY A 404 5.95 -8.13 -13.35
C GLY A 404 6.32 -9.53 -13.83
N PHE A 405 7.56 -9.70 -14.25
CA PHE A 405 8.12 -10.97 -14.71
C PHE A 405 9.40 -11.27 -13.94
N GLY A 406 9.48 -12.46 -13.39
CA GLY A 406 10.62 -12.96 -12.64
C GLY A 406 10.78 -14.48 -12.80
N PRO A 407 11.73 -15.08 -12.09
CA PRO A 407 12.00 -16.52 -12.16
C PRO A 407 10.80 -17.40 -11.76
N GLU A 408 9.88 -16.88 -10.96
CA GLU A 408 8.69 -17.59 -10.48
C GLU A 408 7.47 -17.43 -11.41
N GLY A 409 7.64 -16.77 -12.54
CA GLY A 409 6.61 -16.51 -13.52
C GLY A 409 6.06 -15.07 -13.48
N PRO A 410 4.94 -14.81 -14.15
CA PRO A 410 4.31 -13.50 -14.14
C PRO A 410 3.58 -13.24 -12.81
N ALA A 411 3.70 -12.01 -12.32
CA ALA A 411 2.97 -11.51 -11.16
C ALA A 411 2.14 -10.30 -11.59
N VAL A 412 0.86 -10.30 -11.23
CA VAL A 412 -0.08 -9.21 -11.57
C VAL A 412 -0.57 -8.57 -10.29
N PHE A 413 -0.53 -7.26 -10.23
CA PHE A 413 -0.98 -6.46 -9.10
C PHE A 413 -1.88 -5.34 -9.57
N THR A 414 -2.91 -5.06 -8.81
CA THR A 414 -3.76 -3.89 -8.99
C THR A 414 -3.90 -3.16 -7.67
N GLY A 415 -4.09 -1.87 -7.71
CA GLY A 415 -4.27 -1.09 -6.49
C GLY A 415 -4.37 0.41 -6.74
N ILE A 416 -4.20 1.15 -5.66
CA ILE A 416 -4.23 2.62 -5.65
C ILE A 416 -2.90 3.14 -5.12
N ASN A 417 -2.52 4.33 -5.58
CA ASN A 417 -1.24 5.01 -5.41
C ASN A 417 -0.12 4.43 -6.29
N TYR A 418 0.99 5.15 -6.32
CA TYR A 418 2.21 4.60 -6.92
C TYR A 418 2.86 3.60 -5.94
N PRO A 419 3.57 2.58 -6.44
CA PRO A 419 4.29 1.61 -5.60
C PRO A 419 5.31 2.26 -4.67
N PHE A 420 5.89 3.39 -5.08
CA PHE A 420 6.82 4.22 -4.29
C PHE A 420 6.81 5.68 -4.72
#